data_552651a20a5abfa4fa27d8a776045efb
#
_entry.id   552651a20a5abfa4fa27d8a776045efb
#
_cell.length_a   1.000
_cell.length_b   1.000
_cell.length_c   1.000
_cell.angle_alpha   90.00
_cell.angle_beta   90.00
_cell.angle_gamma   90.00
#
_symmetry.space_group_name_H-M   'P 1'
#
loop_
_entity.id
_entity.type
_entity.pdbx_description
1 polymer ?
#
loop_
_entity_poly.entity_id
_entity_poly.type
_entity_poly.pdbx_seq_one_letter_code
_entity_poly.pdbx_strand_id
1 'polypeptide(L)'
;FQNVSFQLHKGEILGFGGLVGAQRTELMEGIFGIRGIASGEIYMHGKKVKIKHPIDAMNAGIGLITEDRRGNGIFGCLSIKDNVGVSIYNKYLNAGFVLNHKKINEIVTSSIKKLSIKTPSMKEHISNLSGGNQQKVIVARWLANDPDVLIMDEPTRGIDVGAKHEIY
;
A
#
# COMPACT_ATOMS: atom_id res chain seq x y z
N PHE A 1 -11.95 15.95 -9.30
CA PHE A 1 -12.86 14.99 -9.91
C PHE A 1 -14.29 15.26 -9.47
N GLN A 2 -15.28 14.95 -10.32
CA GLN A 2 -16.69 15.16 -10.05
C GLN A 2 -17.51 14.01 -10.63
N ASN A 3 -18.63 13.69 -9.96
CA ASN A 3 -19.63 12.72 -10.44
C ASN A 3 -19.05 11.33 -10.79
N VAL A 4 -18.16 10.82 -9.93
CA VAL A 4 -17.59 9.48 -10.09
C VAL A 4 -18.35 8.52 -9.18
N SER A 5 -18.90 7.46 -9.78
CA SER A 5 -19.55 6.36 -9.06
C SER A 5 -19.13 5.04 -9.67
N PHE A 6 -18.77 4.07 -8.83
CA PHE A 6 -18.42 2.72 -9.26
C PHE A 6 -18.65 1.71 -8.13
N GLN A 7 -18.64 0.46 -8.49
CA GLN A 7 -18.69 -0.67 -7.56
C GLN A 7 -17.53 -1.61 -7.85
N LEU A 8 -17.01 -2.23 -6.82
CA LEU A 8 -15.96 -3.24 -6.89
C LEU A 8 -16.43 -4.50 -6.17
N HIS A 9 -16.37 -5.64 -6.84
CA HIS A 9 -16.78 -6.93 -6.29
C HIS A 9 -15.58 -7.73 -5.79
N LYS A 10 -15.82 -8.63 -4.84
CA LYS A 10 -14.77 -9.50 -4.32
C LYS A 10 -14.12 -10.34 -5.44
N GLY A 11 -12.78 -10.27 -5.54
CA GLY A 11 -12.01 -10.97 -6.57
C GLY A 11 -11.96 -10.24 -7.91
N GLU A 12 -12.57 -9.05 -8.01
CA GLU A 12 -12.52 -8.23 -9.22
C GLU A 12 -11.25 -7.36 -9.27
N ILE A 13 -10.73 -7.19 -10.49
CA ILE A 13 -9.70 -6.19 -10.81
C ILE A 13 -10.35 -5.10 -11.65
N LEU A 14 -10.57 -3.94 -11.06
CA LEU A 14 -11.16 -2.79 -11.72
C LEU A 14 -10.07 -1.81 -12.17
N GLY A 15 -9.96 -1.59 -13.48
CA GLY A 15 -9.00 -0.68 -14.09
C GLY A 15 -9.57 0.72 -14.32
N PHE A 16 -8.82 1.75 -13.93
CA PHE A 16 -9.12 3.16 -14.23
C PHE A 16 -8.20 3.68 -15.33
N GLY A 17 -8.75 3.87 -16.54
CA GLY A 17 -8.05 4.46 -17.67
C GLY A 17 -8.28 5.97 -17.75
N GLY A 18 -7.27 6.71 -18.26
CA GLY A 18 -7.41 8.16 -18.47
C GLY A 18 -6.11 8.80 -18.94
N LEU A 19 -6.21 9.97 -19.55
CA LEU A 19 -5.05 10.78 -19.92
C LEU A 19 -4.34 11.37 -18.69
N VAL A 20 -3.12 11.85 -18.87
CA VAL A 20 -2.42 12.64 -17.84
C VAL A 20 -3.28 13.85 -17.49
N GLY A 21 -3.49 14.09 -16.19
CA GLY A 21 -4.39 15.15 -15.69
C GLY A 21 -5.86 14.75 -15.56
N ALA A 22 -6.24 13.49 -15.84
CA ALA A 22 -7.62 12.99 -15.65
C ALA A 22 -8.02 12.81 -14.17
N GLN A 23 -7.20 13.27 -13.24
CA GLN A 23 -7.45 13.26 -11.79
C GLN A 23 -7.67 11.85 -11.20
N ARG A 24 -7.03 10.81 -11.78
CA ARG A 24 -7.08 9.43 -11.23
C ARG A 24 -6.45 9.36 -9.85
N THR A 25 -5.24 9.89 -9.71
CA THR A 25 -4.52 9.95 -8.42
C THR A 25 -5.33 10.69 -7.37
N GLU A 26 -5.89 11.85 -7.71
CA GLU A 26 -6.72 12.64 -6.79
C GLU A 26 -7.97 11.89 -6.32
N LEU A 27 -8.58 11.09 -7.21
CA LEU A 27 -9.71 10.22 -6.84
C LEU A 27 -9.26 9.16 -5.84
N MET A 28 -8.15 8.46 -6.10
CA MET A 28 -7.63 7.41 -5.23
C MET A 28 -7.18 7.96 -3.88
N GLU A 29 -6.50 9.11 -3.87
CA GLU A 29 -6.13 9.84 -2.65
C GLU A 29 -7.37 10.30 -1.86
N GLY A 30 -8.44 10.70 -2.55
CA GLY A 30 -9.72 11.04 -1.92
C GLY A 30 -10.35 9.83 -1.23
N ILE A 31 -10.43 8.69 -1.91
CA ILE A 31 -10.96 7.45 -1.35
C ILE A 31 -10.13 7.00 -0.14
N PHE A 32 -8.81 7.15 -0.20
CA PHE A 32 -7.91 6.76 0.88
C PHE A 32 -7.82 7.78 2.04
N GLY A 33 -8.43 8.98 1.89
CA GLY A 33 -8.46 9.99 2.94
C GLY A 33 -7.18 10.86 3.04
N ILE A 34 -6.35 10.88 1.98
CA ILE A 34 -5.24 11.83 1.85
C ILE A 34 -5.78 13.20 1.46
N ARG A 35 -6.78 13.23 0.57
CA ARG A 35 -7.50 14.45 0.17
C ARG A 35 -8.91 14.44 0.73
N GLY A 36 -9.40 15.62 1.10
CA GLY A 36 -10.81 15.78 1.47
C GLY A 36 -11.73 15.57 0.25
N ILE A 37 -12.84 14.89 0.46
CA ILE A 37 -13.94 14.75 -0.50
C ILE A 37 -15.00 15.77 -0.14
N ALA A 38 -15.42 16.62 -1.10
CA ALA A 38 -16.46 17.64 -0.88
C ALA A 38 -17.84 17.02 -0.66
N SER A 39 -18.17 15.95 -1.42
CA SER A 39 -19.43 15.20 -1.30
C SER A 39 -19.25 13.78 -1.83
N GLY A 40 -20.14 12.89 -1.45
CA GLY A 40 -20.13 11.49 -1.85
C GLY A 40 -20.10 10.55 -0.65
N GLU A 41 -20.20 9.28 -0.92
CA GLU A 41 -20.28 8.24 0.09
C GLU A 41 -19.44 7.04 -0.33
N ILE A 42 -18.77 6.42 0.65
CA ILE A 42 -18.01 5.20 0.46
C ILE A 42 -18.65 4.09 1.28
N TYR A 43 -18.81 2.94 0.66
CA TYR A 43 -19.36 1.75 1.29
C TYR A 43 -18.36 0.61 1.21
N MET A 44 -18.13 -0.07 2.33
CA MET A 44 -17.34 -1.30 2.43
C MET A 44 -18.25 -2.40 2.96
N HIS A 45 -18.32 -3.52 2.24
CA HIS A 45 -19.20 -4.66 2.60
C HIS A 45 -20.66 -4.24 2.85
N GLY A 46 -21.19 -3.32 2.03
CA GLY A 46 -22.53 -2.80 2.15
C GLY A 46 -22.78 -1.82 3.30
N LYS A 47 -21.74 -1.49 4.09
CA LYS A 47 -21.83 -0.53 5.19
C LYS A 47 -21.15 0.76 4.82
N LYS A 48 -21.83 1.90 5.08
CA LYS A 48 -21.24 3.22 4.89
C LYS A 48 -20.06 3.40 5.84
N VAL A 49 -18.90 3.79 5.29
CA VAL A 49 -17.69 4.13 6.04
C VAL A 49 -17.40 5.62 5.92
N LYS A 50 -16.86 6.18 6.98
CA LYS A 50 -16.45 7.59 7.01
C LYS A 50 -14.94 7.66 7.02
N ILE A 51 -14.37 8.10 5.90
CA ILE A 51 -12.94 8.22 5.73
C ILE A 51 -12.59 9.71 5.71
N LYS A 52 -11.84 10.16 6.72
CA LYS A 52 -11.32 11.52 6.82
C LYS A 52 -9.79 11.56 6.75
N HIS A 53 -9.16 10.47 7.17
CA HIS A 53 -7.71 10.32 7.23
C HIS A 53 -7.32 8.92 6.73
N PRO A 54 -6.07 8.72 6.29
CA PRO A 54 -5.58 7.41 5.83
C PRO A 54 -5.80 6.26 6.83
N ILE A 55 -5.73 6.55 8.12
CA ILE A 55 -5.97 5.55 9.16
C ILE A 55 -7.41 5.00 9.13
N ASP A 56 -8.39 5.84 8.77
CA ASP A 56 -9.78 5.41 8.65
C ASP A 56 -9.93 4.44 7.47
N ALA A 57 -9.26 4.71 6.33
CA ALA A 57 -9.24 3.83 5.18
C ALA A 57 -8.57 2.49 5.52
N MET A 58 -7.42 2.53 6.20
CA MET A 58 -6.73 1.32 6.66
C MET A 58 -7.61 0.47 7.59
N ASN A 59 -8.31 1.10 8.52
CA ASN A 59 -9.25 0.43 9.43
C ASN A 59 -10.47 -0.13 8.71
N ALA A 60 -10.85 0.47 7.57
CA ALA A 60 -11.91 -0.02 6.69
C ALA A 60 -11.43 -1.13 5.73
N GLY A 61 -10.16 -1.55 5.80
CA GLY A 61 -9.60 -2.60 4.95
C GLY A 61 -9.11 -2.12 3.58
N ILE A 62 -8.84 -0.81 3.41
CA ILE A 62 -8.33 -0.25 2.16
C ILE A 62 -6.82 0.01 2.28
N GLY A 63 -6.04 -0.43 1.28
CA GLY A 63 -4.63 -0.10 1.12
C GLY A 63 -4.41 0.76 -0.12
N LEU A 64 -3.35 1.59 -0.13
CA LEU A 64 -2.98 2.43 -1.27
C LEU A 64 -1.49 2.37 -1.58
N ILE A 65 -1.17 1.92 -2.78
CA ILE A 65 0.16 2.07 -3.38
C ILE A 65 0.13 3.33 -4.23
N THR A 66 0.94 4.32 -3.86
CA THR A 66 1.00 5.64 -4.49
C THR A 66 1.89 5.63 -5.74
N GLU A 67 1.61 6.53 -6.69
CA GLU A 67 2.39 6.75 -7.91
C GLU A 67 3.85 7.14 -7.60
N ASP A 68 4.05 8.08 -6.66
CA ASP A 68 5.39 8.53 -6.27
C ASP A 68 6.00 7.61 -5.20
N ARG A 69 6.69 6.57 -5.68
CA ARG A 69 7.38 5.61 -4.82
C ARG A 69 8.39 6.28 -3.89
N ARG A 70 9.19 7.23 -4.39
CA ARG A 70 10.30 7.81 -3.63
C ARG A 70 9.85 8.88 -2.65
N GLY A 71 8.89 9.71 -3.03
CA GLY A 71 8.36 10.77 -2.18
C GLY A 71 7.41 10.26 -1.12
N ASN A 72 6.49 9.38 -1.51
CA ASN A 72 5.37 8.98 -0.65
C ASN A 72 5.32 7.47 -0.34
N GLY A 73 6.03 6.65 -1.12
CA GLY A 73 5.93 5.20 -1.02
C GLY A 73 6.90 4.57 -0.03
N ILE A 74 8.14 5.07 0.11
CA ILE A 74 9.18 4.46 0.95
C ILE A 74 9.68 5.41 2.03
N PHE A 75 10.12 4.83 3.15
CA PHE A 75 10.93 5.50 4.16
C PHE A 75 12.40 5.19 3.87
N GLY A 76 13.04 6.02 3.02
CA GLY A 76 14.37 5.75 2.45
C GLY A 76 15.48 5.50 3.47
N CYS A 77 15.42 6.16 4.63
CA CYS A 77 16.37 6.01 5.72
C CYS A 77 16.13 4.77 6.61
N LEU A 78 15.03 4.03 6.38
CA LEU A 78 14.67 2.89 7.21
C LEU A 78 15.01 1.56 6.53
N SER A 79 15.08 0.52 7.35
CA SER A 79 15.29 -0.86 6.89
C SER A 79 14.08 -1.39 6.10
N ILE A 80 14.27 -2.47 5.35
CA ILE A 80 13.17 -3.22 4.72
C ILE A 80 12.17 -3.67 5.78
N LYS A 81 12.67 -4.19 6.93
CA LYS A 81 11.83 -4.60 8.05
C LYS A 81 10.91 -3.47 8.51
N ASP A 82 11.44 -2.28 8.71
CA ASP A 82 10.66 -1.15 9.22
C ASP A 82 9.71 -0.63 8.14
N ASN A 83 10.14 -0.63 6.88
CA ASN A 83 9.28 -0.28 5.76
C ASN A 83 8.07 -1.20 5.61
N VAL A 84 8.21 -2.51 5.81
CA VAL A 84 7.08 -3.45 5.80
C VAL A 84 6.29 -3.35 7.11
N GLY A 85 6.99 -3.27 8.24
CA GLY A 85 6.39 -3.37 9.58
C GLY A 85 5.54 -2.18 9.98
N VAL A 86 5.83 -0.97 9.49
CA VAL A 86 5.18 0.27 9.96
C VAL A 86 3.66 0.21 9.89
N SER A 87 3.08 -0.43 8.88
CA SER A 87 1.62 -0.55 8.71
C SER A 87 0.96 -1.52 9.69
N ILE A 88 1.74 -2.40 10.31
CA ILE A 88 1.25 -3.47 11.19
C ILE A 88 1.73 -3.35 12.64
N TYR A 89 2.56 -2.38 12.97
CA TYR A 89 3.10 -2.26 14.33
C TYR A 89 2.01 -2.22 15.39
N ASN A 90 0.95 -1.46 15.18
CA ASN A 90 -0.18 -1.39 16.12
C ASN A 90 -0.89 -2.73 16.33
N LYS A 91 -0.91 -3.61 15.31
CA LYS A 91 -1.54 -4.94 15.39
C LYS A 91 -0.73 -5.92 16.24
N TYR A 92 0.56 -5.66 16.42
CA TYR A 92 1.50 -6.57 17.09
C TYR A 92 2.20 -5.92 18.29
N LEU A 93 1.45 -5.13 19.06
CA LEU A 93 1.87 -4.61 20.36
C LEU A 93 1.50 -5.62 21.46
N ASN A 94 2.49 -6.05 22.23
CA ASN A 94 2.28 -6.79 23.47
C ASN A 94 1.96 -5.80 24.60
N ALA A 95 0.92 -6.08 25.40
CA ALA A 95 0.46 -5.21 26.47
C ALA A 95 0.24 -3.73 26.05
N GLY A 96 0.02 -3.48 24.76
CA GLY A 96 -0.28 -2.16 24.21
C GLY A 96 0.91 -1.23 23.94
N PHE A 97 2.14 -1.60 24.32
CA PHE A 97 3.30 -0.70 24.19
C PHE A 97 4.63 -1.39 23.83
N VAL A 98 4.72 -2.70 23.80
CA VAL A 98 5.94 -3.44 23.42
C VAL A 98 5.74 -4.15 22.10
N LEU A 99 6.57 -3.85 21.09
CA LEU A 99 6.48 -4.52 19.79
C LEU A 99 6.85 -6.00 19.87
N ASN A 100 6.02 -6.85 19.31
CA ASN A 100 6.32 -8.27 19.12
C ASN A 100 7.28 -8.45 17.92
N HIS A 101 8.56 -8.20 18.15
CA HIS A 101 9.59 -8.28 17.11
C HIS A 101 9.67 -9.67 16.46
N LYS A 102 9.40 -10.74 17.19
CA LYS A 102 9.40 -12.11 16.64
C LYS A 102 8.35 -12.24 15.54
N LYS A 103 7.11 -11.84 15.84
CA LYS A 103 5.99 -11.90 14.88
C LYS A 103 6.21 -11.00 13.66
N ILE A 104 6.71 -9.79 13.89
CA ILE A 104 7.05 -8.86 12.81
C ILE A 104 8.14 -9.46 11.90
N ASN A 105 9.20 -10.04 12.47
CA ASN A 105 10.26 -10.67 11.70
C ASN A 105 9.74 -11.85 10.87
N GLU A 106 8.85 -12.68 11.41
CA GLU A 106 8.22 -13.78 10.68
C GLU A 106 7.44 -13.28 9.46
N ILE A 107 6.63 -12.22 9.63
CA ILE A 107 5.85 -11.61 8.55
C ILE A 107 6.77 -11.04 7.46
N VAL A 108 7.78 -10.27 7.86
CA VAL A 108 8.74 -9.66 6.92
C VAL A 108 9.52 -10.73 6.15
N THR A 109 10.01 -11.77 6.83
CA THR A 109 10.71 -12.89 6.20
C THR A 109 9.82 -13.61 5.19
N SER A 110 8.56 -13.88 5.57
CA SER A 110 7.57 -14.48 4.68
C SER A 110 7.31 -13.60 3.45
N SER A 111 7.17 -12.29 3.63
CA SER A 111 6.94 -11.32 2.56
C SER A 111 8.12 -11.25 1.59
N ILE A 112 9.36 -11.20 2.12
CA ILE A 112 10.60 -11.22 1.30
C ILE A 112 10.61 -12.46 0.41
N LYS A 113 10.28 -13.63 0.98
CA LYS A 113 10.24 -14.90 0.23
C LYS A 113 9.10 -14.92 -0.80
N LYS A 114 7.88 -14.56 -0.40
CA LYS A 114 6.69 -14.61 -1.27
C LYS A 114 6.82 -13.70 -2.50
N LEU A 115 7.38 -12.50 -2.31
CA LEU A 115 7.53 -11.52 -3.38
C LEU A 115 8.92 -11.58 -4.05
N SER A 116 9.75 -12.56 -3.68
CA SER A 116 11.10 -12.72 -4.23
C SER A 116 11.90 -11.40 -4.17
N ILE A 117 11.88 -10.72 -3.01
CA ILE A 117 12.62 -9.47 -2.82
C ILE A 117 14.10 -9.79 -2.75
N LYS A 118 14.89 -9.26 -3.69
CA LYS A 118 16.35 -9.47 -3.73
C LYS A 118 17.01 -8.54 -2.72
N THR A 119 17.41 -9.11 -1.59
CA THR A 119 18.10 -8.41 -0.49
C THR A 119 19.01 -9.36 0.28
N PRO A 120 20.15 -8.89 0.81
CA PRO A 120 20.99 -9.70 1.69
C PRO A 120 20.36 -9.93 3.07
N SER A 121 19.50 -9.01 3.53
CA SER A 121 18.92 -9.03 4.88
C SER A 121 17.70 -8.13 4.98
N MET A 122 16.75 -8.46 5.87
CA MET A 122 15.65 -7.56 6.20
C MET A 122 16.11 -6.26 6.90
N LYS A 123 17.34 -6.21 7.39
CA LYS A 123 17.95 -5.03 8.03
C LYS A 123 18.56 -4.06 7.02
N GLU A 124 18.66 -4.46 5.74
CA GLU A 124 19.17 -3.62 4.67
C GLU A 124 18.33 -2.36 4.50
N HIS A 125 18.96 -1.21 4.24
CA HIS A 125 18.25 0.02 3.94
C HIS A 125 17.52 -0.10 2.61
N ILE A 126 16.26 0.33 2.57
CA ILE A 126 15.45 0.24 1.35
C ILE A 126 16.04 1.06 0.20
N SER A 127 16.74 2.15 0.49
CA SER A 127 17.45 2.98 -0.50
C SER A 127 18.50 2.22 -1.32
N ASN A 128 19.07 1.15 -0.77
CA ASN A 128 20.09 0.34 -1.44
C ASN A 128 19.50 -0.69 -2.41
N LEU A 129 18.19 -0.84 -2.44
CA LEU A 129 17.51 -1.75 -3.36
C LEU A 129 17.27 -1.11 -4.73
N SER A 130 17.20 -1.95 -5.78
CA SER A 130 16.69 -1.54 -7.09
C SER A 130 15.23 -1.07 -7.00
N GLY A 131 14.80 -0.24 -7.97
CA GLY A 131 13.44 0.27 -8.01
C GLY A 131 12.36 -0.81 -7.95
N GLY A 132 12.54 -1.93 -8.65
CA GLY A 132 11.62 -3.07 -8.60
C GLY A 132 11.56 -3.72 -7.22
N ASN A 133 12.70 -3.89 -6.54
CA ASN A 133 12.70 -4.43 -5.18
C ASN A 133 12.11 -3.45 -4.14
N GLN A 134 12.34 -2.14 -4.29
CA GLN A 134 11.65 -1.12 -3.48
C GLN A 134 10.14 -1.22 -3.62
N GLN A 135 9.63 -1.38 -4.85
CA GLN A 135 8.20 -1.53 -5.11
C GLN A 135 7.63 -2.80 -4.47
N LYS A 136 8.34 -3.92 -4.56
CA LYS A 136 7.97 -5.16 -3.88
C LYS A 136 7.89 -4.99 -2.35
N VAL A 137 8.76 -4.18 -1.75
CA VAL A 137 8.68 -3.84 -0.31
C VAL A 137 7.43 -3.04 0.00
N ILE A 138 7.00 -2.10 -0.86
CA ILE A 138 5.74 -1.36 -0.70
C ILE A 138 4.55 -2.31 -0.80
N VAL A 139 4.53 -3.19 -1.80
CA VAL A 139 3.49 -4.23 -1.93
C VAL A 139 3.47 -5.11 -0.67
N ALA A 140 4.64 -5.55 -0.19
CA ALA A 140 4.77 -6.33 1.04
C ALA A 140 4.15 -5.65 2.27
N ARG A 141 4.37 -4.33 2.42
CA ARG A 141 3.78 -3.51 3.49
C ARG A 141 2.26 -3.60 3.50
N TRP A 142 1.64 -3.41 2.34
CA TRP A 142 0.19 -3.42 2.25
C TRP A 142 -0.39 -4.82 2.40
N LEU A 143 0.21 -5.83 1.77
CA LEU A 143 -0.22 -7.23 1.94
C LEU A 143 -0.06 -7.71 3.40
N ALA A 144 0.95 -7.22 4.13
CA ALA A 144 1.09 -7.53 5.56
C ALA A 144 -0.07 -6.97 6.41
N ASN A 145 -0.72 -5.91 5.93
CA ASN A 145 -1.90 -5.33 6.59
C ASN A 145 -3.19 -6.08 6.29
N ASP A 146 -3.17 -7.02 5.32
CA ASP A 146 -4.30 -7.85 4.88
C ASP A 146 -5.52 -7.00 4.45
N PRO A 147 -5.39 -6.13 3.43
CA PRO A 147 -6.47 -5.27 2.99
C PRO A 147 -7.53 -6.04 2.19
N ASP A 148 -8.80 -5.66 2.32
CA ASP A 148 -9.90 -6.16 1.49
C ASP A 148 -9.83 -5.56 0.07
N VAL A 149 -9.37 -4.31 -0.03
CA VAL A 149 -9.19 -3.57 -1.28
C VAL A 149 -7.78 -2.99 -1.32
N LEU A 150 -7.04 -3.26 -2.38
CA LEU A 150 -5.74 -2.66 -2.65
C LEU A 150 -5.82 -1.75 -3.87
N ILE A 151 -5.70 -0.45 -3.64
CA ILE A 151 -5.57 0.55 -4.70
C ILE A 151 -4.12 0.59 -5.14
N MET A 152 -3.88 0.52 -6.45
CA MET A 152 -2.54 0.56 -7.04
C MET A 152 -2.48 1.68 -8.09
N ASP A 153 -1.91 2.83 -7.71
CA ASP A 153 -1.76 3.96 -8.62
C ASP A 153 -0.40 3.89 -9.33
N GLU A 154 -0.43 3.56 -10.60
CA GLU A 154 0.75 3.36 -11.47
C GLU A 154 1.90 2.55 -10.81
N PRO A 155 1.62 1.33 -10.29
CA PRO A 155 2.55 0.60 -9.42
C PRO A 155 3.86 0.20 -10.10
N THR A 156 3.95 0.33 -11.41
CA THR A 156 5.15 -0.02 -12.20
C THR A 156 5.84 1.19 -12.83
N ARG A 157 5.45 2.41 -12.43
CA ARG A 157 6.08 3.63 -12.93
C ARG A 157 7.56 3.70 -12.51
N GLY A 158 8.44 3.99 -13.48
CA GLY A 158 9.88 4.10 -13.24
C GLY A 158 10.56 2.78 -12.85
N ILE A 159 9.98 1.65 -13.22
CA ILE A 159 10.52 0.31 -13.02
C ILE A 159 10.90 -0.27 -14.39
N ASP A 160 12.02 -1.01 -14.44
CA ASP A 160 12.47 -1.71 -15.64
C ASP A 160 11.48 -2.81 -16.08
N VAL A 161 11.54 -3.17 -17.37
CA VAL A 161 10.58 -4.10 -17.98
C VAL A 161 10.61 -5.48 -17.32
N GLY A 162 11.80 -5.97 -16.93
CA GLY A 162 11.94 -7.28 -16.29
C GLY A 162 11.26 -7.31 -14.92
N ALA A 163 11.44 -6.26 -14.12
CA ALA A 163 10.82 -6.18 -12.80
C ALA A 163 9.31 -5.92 -12.84
N LYS A 164 8.76 -5.34 -13.92
CA LYS A 164 7.31 -5.19 -14.09
C LYS A 164 6.57 -6.53 -14.06
N HIS A 165 7.08 -7.53 -14.81
CA HIS A 165 6.48 -8.88 -14.81
C HIS A 165 6.49 -9.56 -13.44
N GLU A 166 7.40 -9.17 -12.56
CA GLU A 166 7.47 -9.74 -11.22
C GLU A 166 6.49 -9.08 -10.22
N ILE A 167 5.92 -7.93 -10.60
CA ILE A 167 4.94 -7.19 -9.78
C ILE A 167 3.50 -7.60 -10.11
N TYR A 168 3.23 -7.91 -11.39
CA TYR A 168 1.93 -8.42 -11.86
C TYR A 168 1.81 -9.94 -11.64
#